data_037db4b90cd353947fddf9c60baf992a
#
_entry.id   037db4b90cd353947fddf9c60baf992a
#
_cell.length_a   1.000
_cell.length_b   1.000
_cell.length_c   1.000
_cell.angle_alpha   90.00
_cell.angle_beta   90.00
_cell.angle_gamma   90.00
#
_symmetry.space_group_name_H-M   'P 1'
#
loop_
_entity.id
_entity.type
_entity.pdbx_description
1 polymer ?
#
loop_
_entity_poly.entity_id
_entity_poly.type
_entity_poly.pdbx_seq_one_letter_code
_entity_poly.pdbx_strand_id
1 'polypeptide(L)'
;MYYTKVQKDIIEMLAKACANTALQVSIQGMICEGIRLFGDDRQKNEFLKEKGLVEGRRLASFALTEPCCGSDAKSIQTKAVLSGNVYVLNGTKTLITIPGEADIILVFARTDRGISSFLIPGGTPGFTVTRVIQKLGFRGHKLTEIRLENCKVARENLLGEDGRGLDYA
;
A
#
# COMPACT_ATOMS: atom_id res chain seq x y z
N MET A 1 9.05 -11.60 1.88
CA MET A 1 8.49 -11.03 3.15
C MET A 1 8.76 -11.96 4.32
N TYR A 2 9.47 -11.49 5.33
CA TYR A 2 9.89 -12.31 6.47
C TYR A 2 8.99 -12.04 7.68
N TYR A 3 7.82 -12.65 7.72
CA TYR A 3 7.07 -12.73 8.97
C TYR A 3 7.85 -13.55 9.98
N THR A 4 8.08 -13.01 11.16
CA THR A 4 8.64 -13.79 12.26
C THR A 4 7.65 -14.89 12.67
N LYS A 5 8.15 -15.95 13.34
CA LYS A 5 7.28 -17.00 13.89
C LYS A 5 6.18 -16.40 14.77
N VAL A 6 6.54 -15.43 15.62
CA VAL A 6 5.60 -14.75 16.54
C VAL A 6 4.49 -14.03 15.77
N GLN A 7 4.81 -13.32 14.67
CA GLN A 7 3.78 -12.66 13.86
C GLN A 7 2.82 -13.66 13.22
N LYS A 8 3.31 -14.81 12.73
CA LYS A 8 2.47 -15.88 12.18
C LYS A 8 1.53 -16.45 13.24
N ASP A 9 2.05 -16.75 14.42
CA ASP A 9 1.27 -17.30 15.54
C ASP A 9 0.17 -16.31 15.97
N ILE A 10 0.47 -15.01 16.07
CA ILE A 10 -0.51 -13.96 16.40
C ILE A 10 -1.60 -13.89 15.33
N ILE A 11 -1.23 -13.85 14.04
CA ILE A 11 -2.22 -13.79 12.94
C ILE A 11 -3.10 -15.02 12.93
N GLU A 12 -2.56 -16.22 13.18
CA GLU A 12 -3.34 -17.45 13.28
C GLU A 12 -4.34 -17.39 14.43
N MET A 13 -3.92 -16.94 15.62
CA MET A 13 -4.81 -16.78 16.77
C MET A 13 -5.93 -15.77 16.49
N LEU A 14 -5.60 -14.62 15.89
CA LEU A 14 -6.58 -13.62 15.49
C LEU A 14 -7.56 -14.16 14.45
N ALA A 15 -7.07 -14.92 13.46
CA ALA A 15 -7.90 -15.50 12.41
C ALA A 15 -8.93 -16.50 12.95
N LYS A 16 -8.59 -17.26 13.98
CA LYS A 16 -9.53 -18.16 14.67
C LYS A 16 -10.70 -17.41 15.31
N ALA A 17 -10.46 -16.19 15.80
CA ALA A 17 -11.50 -15.35 16.39
C ALA A 17 -12.21 -14.49 15.32
N CYS A 18 -11.47 -13.81 14.46
CA CYS A 18 -12.01 -12.95 13.41
C CYS A 18 -11.01 -12.80 12.26
N ALA A 19 -11.33 -13.43 11.12
CA ALA A 19 -10.49 -13.37 9.93
C ALA A 19 -10.33 -11.95 9.35
N ASN A 20 -11.34 -11.06 9.51
CA ASN A 20 -11.21 -9.66 9.08
C ASN A 20 -10.12 -8.93 9.87
N THR A 21 -10.12 -9.08 11.20
CA THR A 21 -9.10 -8.47 12.07
C THR A 21 -7.71 -9.00 11.73
N ALA A 22 -7.57 -10.31 11.56
CA ALA A 22 -6.30 -10.93 11.19
C ALA A 22 -5.75 -10.40 9.86
N LEU A 23 -6.61 -10.25 8.84
CA LEU A 23 -6.21 -9.70 7.54
C LEU A 23 -5.74 -8.25 7.67
N GLN A 24 -6.45 -7.40 8.43
CA GLN A 24 -6.04 -6.01 8.63
C GLN A 24 -4.71 -5.91 9.37
N VAL A 25 -4.50 -6.68 10.41
CA VAL A 25 -3.23 -6.74 11.14
C VAL A 25 -2.10 -7.23 10.24
N SER A 26 -2.38 -8.20 9.38
CA SER A 26 -1.40 -8.70 8.40
C SER A 26 -0.98 -7.62 7.40
N ILE A 27 -1.93 -6.90 6.80
CA ILE A 27 -1.64 -5.81 5.84
C ILE A 27 -0.85 -4.68 6.54
N GLN A 28 -1.28 -4.28 7.72
CA GLN A 28 -0.59 -3.26 8.52
C GLN A 28 0.85 -3.65 8.81
N GLY A 29 1.05 -4.88 9.31
CA GLY A 29 2.37 -5.41 9.62
C GLY A 29 3.29 -5.48 8.40
N MET A 30 2.74 -5.89 7.25
CA MET A 30 3.46 -5.95 5.98
C MET A 30 4.00 -4.58 5.56
N ILE A 31 3.17 -3.54 5.64
CA ILE A 31 3.56 -2.18 5.24
C ILE A 31 4.57 -1.59 6.23
N CYS A 32 4.35 -1.78 7.54
CA CYS A 32 5.31 -1.35 8.57
C CYS A 32 6.67 -2.01 8.36
N GLU A 33 6.70 -3.30 8.06
CA GLU A 33 7.95 -4.03 7.80
C GLU A 33 8.63 -3.54 6.52
N GLY A 34 7.87 -3.28 5.45
CA GLY A 34 8.39 -2.68 4.22
C GLY A 34 9.06 -1.33 4.48
N ILE A 35 8.41 -0.44 5.24
CA ILE A 35 9.00 0.85 5.62
C ILE A 35 10.24 0.66 6.51
N ARG A 36 10.21 -0.29 7.45
CA ARG A 36 11.33 -0.59 8.33
C ARG A 36 12.57 -1.05 7.57
N LEU A 37 12.38 -1.90 6.56
CA LEU A 37 13.48 -2.50 5.78
C LEU A 37 14.02 -1.56 4.71
N PHE A 38 13.15 -0.86 4.01
CA PHE A 38 13.48 -0.15 2.76
C PHE A 38 13.30 1.36 2.85
N GLY A 39 12.62 1.87 3.89
CA GLY A 39 12.46 3.30 4.12
C GLY A 39 13.76 3.97 4.58
N ASP A 40 13.93 5.24 4.24
CA ASP A 40 14.95 6.10 4.82
C ASP A 40 14.61 6.48 6.29
N ASP A 41 15.54 7.16 6.97
CA ASP A 41 15.34 7.51 8.38
C ASP A 41 14.18 8.49 8.58
N ARG A 42 13.93 9.40 7.62
CA ARG A 42 12.77 10.30 7.63
C ARG A 42 11.48 9.50 7.53
N GLN A 43 11.37 8.60 6.56
CA GLN A 43 10.18 7.76 6.36
C GLN A 43 9.90 6.88 7.58
N LYS A 44 10.93 6.26 8.15
CA LYS A 44 10.81 5.45 9.37
C LYS A 44 10.31 6.28 10.56
N ASN A 45 10.88 7.47 10.76
CA ASN A 45 10.45 8.33 11.84
C ASN A 45 9.02 8.84 11.63
N GLU A 46 8.75 9.41 10.45
CA GLU A 46 7.44 9.98 10.12
C GLU A 46 6.32 8.93 10.19
N PHE A 47 6.45 7.83 9.45
CA PHE A 47 5.34 6.89 9.27
C PHE A 47 5.23 5.87 10.41
N LEU A 48 6.34 5.30 10.87
CA LEU A 48 6.28 4.26 11.89
C LEU A 48 6.06 4.85 13.29
N LYS A 49 6.75 5.96 13.64
CA LYS A 49 6.71 6.54 14.99
C LYS A 49 5.68 7.65 15.10
N GLU A 50 5.90 8.79 14.43
CA GLU A 50 5.08 9.99 14.61
C GLU A 50 3.62 9.78 14.18
N LYS A 51 3.41 9.19 13.00
CA LYS A 51 2.06 8.85 12.52
C LYS A 51 1.45 7.62 13.19
N GLY A 52 2.25 6.85 13.94
CA GLY A 52 1.76 5.75 14.78
C GLY A 52 1.21 4.56 13.99
N LEU A 53 1.81 4.21 12.84
CA LEU A 53 1.42 3.01 12.09
C LEU A 53 1.68 1.74 12.90
N VAL A 54 2.81 1.66 13.61
CA VAL A 54 3.16 0.49 14.44
C VAL A 54 2.18 0.30 15.58
N GLU A 55 1.68 1.37 16.15
CA GLU A 55 0.73 1.35 17.28
C GLU A 55 -0.73 1.19 16.82
N GLY A 56 -0.98 1.13 15.51
CA GLY A 56 -2.33 1.03 14.94
C GLY A 56 -3.20 2.29 15.12
N ARG A 57 -2.60 3.43 15.49
CA ARG A 57 -3.32 4.71 15.56
C ARG A 57 -3.69 5.23 14.17
N ARG A 58 -2.95 4.81 13.16
CA ARG A 58 -3.17 5.09 11.75
C ARG A 58 -3.23 3.78 10.97
N LEU A 59 -3.98 3.78 9.90
CA LEU A 59 -4.18 2.61 9.05
C LEU A 59 -3.39 2.74 7.75
N ALA A 60 -2.90 1.58 7.28
CA ALA A 60 -2.23 1.49 6.00
C ALA A 60 -2.95 0.53 5.05
N SER A 61 -2.85 0.81 3.75
CA SER A 61 -3.42 0.02 2.67
C SER A 61 -2.37 -0.32 1.62
N PHE A 62 -2.51 -1.48 0.97
CA PHE A 62 -1.56 -1.99 -0.02
C PHE A 62 -2.22 -2.05 -1.40
N ALA A 63 -1.65 -1.36 -2.39
CA ALA A 63 -2.25 -1.17 -3.70
C ALA A 63 -1.29 -1.57 -4.84
N LEU A 64 -1.23 -2.89 -5.12
CA LEU A 64 -0.45 -3.48 -6.21
C LEU A 64 -1.33 -3.88 -7.39
N THR A 65 -2.38 -4.66 -7.13
CA THR A 65 -3.24 -5.33 -8.12
C THR A 65 -3.98 -4.34 -9.02
N GLU A 66 -4.07 -4.66 -10.30
CA GLU A 66 -4.82 -3.90 -11.32
C GLU A 66 -5.87 -4.76 -12.01
N PRO A 67 -6.87 -4.15 -12.68
CA PRO A 67 -7.89 -4.93 -13.41
C PRO A 67 -7.32 -5.88 -14.47
N CYS A 68 -6.18 -5.53 -15.08
CA CYS A 68 -5.50 -6.35 -16.10
C CYS A 68 -4.54 -7.39 -15.54
N CYS A 69 -4.08 -7.26 -14.29
CA CYS A 69 -3.00 -8.07 -13.75
C CYS A 69 -3.04 -8.19 -12.22
N GLY A 70 -3.09 -9.43 -11.76
CA GLY A 70 -2.98 -9.82 -10.35
C GLY A 70 -1.69 -10.58 -10.11
N SER A 71 -1.67 -11.88 -10.41
CA SER A 71 -0.48 -12.75 -10.22
C SER A 71 0.71 -12.32 -11.09
N ASP A 72 0.45 -11.74 -12.26
CA ASP A 72 1.50 -11.11 -13.07
C ASP A 72 1.71 -9.64 -12.65
N ALA A 73 2.25 -9.44 -11.46
CA ALA A 73 2.53 -8.10 -10.92
C ALA A 73 3.54 -7.31 -11.78
N LYS A 74 4.33 -7.98 -12.64
CA LYS A 74 5.26 -7.30 -13.55
C LYS A 74 4.55 -6.54 -14.66
N SER A 75 3.30 -6.87 -14.95
CA SER A 75 2.51 -6.29 -16.04
C SER A 75 1.62 -5.12 -15.62
N ILE A 76 1.77 -4.57 -14.41
CA ILE A 76 1.01 -3.40 -13.97
C ILE A 76 1.20 -2.22 -14.93
N GLN A 77 0.11 -1.46 -15.17
CA GLN A 77 0.04 -0.37 -16.14
C GLN A 77 0.03 1.02 -15.48
N THR A 78 -0.26 1.12 -14.18
CA THR A 78 -0.18 2.40 -13.45
C THR A 78 1.20 3.00 -13.64
N LYS A 79 1.25 4.26 -14.11
CA LYS A 79 2.49 4.99 -14.41
C LYS A 79 2.78 6.02 -13.33
N ALA A 80 4.06 6.23 -13.08
CA ALA A 80 4.58 7.31 -12.25
C ALA A 80 5.66 8.06 -13.04
N VAL A 81 5.38 9.30 -13.41
CA VAL A 81 6.29 10.14 -14.18
C VAL A 81 6.89 11.21 -13.28
N LEU A 82 8.21 11.27 -13.21
CA LEU A 82 8.91 12.29 -12.42
C LEU A 82 8.81 13.66 -13.12
N SER A 83 8.31 14.65 -12.39
CA SER A 83 8.20 16.05 -12.84
C SER A 83 8.73 16.98 -11.75
N GLY A 84 9.96 17.45 -11.92
CA GLY A 84 10.65 18.23 -10.88
C GLY A 84 10.87 17.39 -9.62
N ASN A 85 10.28 17.80 -8.51
CA ASN A 85 10.40 17.12 -7.21
C ASN A 85 9.15 16.29 -6.83
N VAL A 86 8.31 15.96 -7.79
CA VAL A 86 7.11 15.13 -7.58
C VAL A 86 7.00 14.05 -8.64
N TYR A 87 6.45 12.90 -8.25
CA TYR A 87 5.95 11.91 -9.20
C TYR A 87 4.47 12.18 -9.47
N VAL A 88 4.07 12.12 -10.73
CA VAL A 88 2.67 12.22 -11.16
C VAL A 88 2.19 10.81 -11.49
N LEU A 89 1.28 10.28 -10.67
CA LEU A 89 0.77 8.94 -10.82
C LEU A 89 -0.58 8.94 -11.56
N ASN A 90 -0.71 8.01 -12.53
CA ASN A 90 -1.93 7.79 -13.30
C ASN A 90 -2.17 6.29 -13.48
N GLY A 91 -3.39 5.82 -13.15
CA GLY A 91 -3.77 4.41 -13.29
C GLY A 91 -4.94 4.00 -12.42
N THR A 92 -5.24 2.71 -12.43
CA THR A 92 -6.34 2.11 -11.65
C THR A 92 -5.82 0.90 -10.90
N LYS A 93 -6.15 0.80 -9.60
CA LYS A 93 -5.87 -0.37 -8.77
C LYS A 93 -7.18 -1.00 -8.33
N THR A 94 -7.22 -2.32 -8.25
CA THR A 94 -8.40 -3.06 -7.83
C THR A 94 -8.09 -4.05 -6.72
N LEU A 95 -9.13 -4.53 -6.04
CA LEU A 95 -9.01 -5.44 -4.90
C LEU A 95 -8.19 -4.85 -3.73
N ILE A 96 -8.32 -3.54 -3.54
CA ILE A 96 -7.58 -2.82 -2.49
C ILE A 96 -8.40 -2.76 -1.21
N THR A 97 -7.80 -3.19 -0.12
CA THR A 97 -8.44 -3.23 1.20
C THR A 97 -8.37 -1.86 1.86
N ILE A 98 -9.53 -1.31 2.26
CA ILE A 98 -9.73 -0.06 3.04
C ILE A 98 -8.94 1.18 2.59
N PRO A 99 -8.69 1.45 1.31
CA PRO A 99 -7.87 2.61 0.93
C PRO A 99 -8.53 3.95 1.23
N GLY A 100 -9.86 4.00 1.35
CA GLY A 100 -10.61 5.21 1.70
C GLY A 100 -10.55 5.57 3.18
N GLU A 101 -10.18 4.64 4.03
CA GLU A 101 -10.00 4.81 5.47
C GLU A 101 -8.52 4.80 5.89
N ALA A 102 -7.62 4.46 4.97
CA ALA A 102 -6.19 4.39 5.23
C ALA A 102 -5.56 5.79 5.26
N ASP A 103 -4.71 6.02 6.24
CA ASP A 103 -3.90 7.24 6.34
C ASP A 103 -2.71 7.22 5.40
N ILE A 104 -2.23 6.02 5.07
CA ILE A 104 -1.12 5.79 4.14
C ILE A 104 -1.48 4.65 3.19
N ILE A 105 -1.23 4.85 1.91
CA ILE A 105 -1.41 3.83 0.89
C ILE A 105 -0.06 3.54 0.24
N LEU A 106 0.40 2.30 0.31
CA LEU A 106 1.57 1.82 -0.43
C LEU A 106 1.14 1.45 -1.84
N VAL A 107 1.49 2.27 -2.82
CA VAL A 107 1.10 2.11 -4.23
C VAL A 107 2.31 1.71 -5.07
N PHE A 108 2.13 0.73 -5.95
CA PHE A 108 3.13 0.31 -6.92
C PHE A 108 2.78 0.89 -8.30
N ALA A 109 3.76 1.53 -8.93
CA ALA A 109 3.60 2.14 -10.24
C ALA A 109 4.88 2.01 -11.07
N ARG A 110 4.74 2.06 -12.37
CA ARG A 110 5.82 1.95 -13.35
C ARG A 110 6.47 3.32 -13.56
N THR A 111 7.76 3.39 -13.32
CA THR A 111 8.64 4.49 -13.71
C THR A 111 9.46 4.12 -14.95
N ASP A 112 10.32 5.01 -15.41
CA ASP A 112 11.26 4.73 -16.50
C ASP A 112 12.34 3.70 -16.11
N ARG A 113 12.53 3.46 -14.80
CA ARG A 113 13.52 2.52 -14.26
C ARG A 113 12.93 1.14 -13.94
N GLY A 114 11.61 1.02 -13.93
CA GLY A 114 10.91 -0.22 -13.58
C GLY A 114 9.71 0.03 -12.68
N ILE A 115 9.29 -0.97 -11.92
CA ILE A 115 8.20 -0.82 -10.97
C ILE A 115 8.76 -0.30 -9.65
N SER A 116 8.19 0.78 -9.17
CA SER A 116 8.57 1.45 -7.92
C SER A 116 7.40 1.49 -6.95
N SER A 117 7.69 1.67 -5.67
CA SER A 117 6.71 1.75 -4.60
C SER A 117 6.67 3.14 -3.97
N PHE A 118 5.47 3.65 -3.68
CA PHE A 118 5.23 5.00 -3.22
C PHE A 118 4.33 5.01 -1.99
N LEU A 119 4.73 5.74 -0.96
CA LEU A 119 3.92 6.01 0.23
C LEU A 119 3.04 7.23 -0.04
N ILE A 120 1.75 7.02 -0.29
CA ILE A 120 0.79 8.08 -0.61
C ILE A 120 -0.04 8.37 0.65
N PRO A 121 0.00 9.61 1.18
CA PRO A 121 -0.89 10.01 2.26
C PRO A 121 -2.37 9.92 1.84
N GLY A 122 -3.22 9.47 2.76
CA GLY A 122 -4.67 9.50 2.56
C GLY A 122 -5.17 10.91 2.27
N GLY A 123 -6.14 11.04 1.36
CA GLY A 123 -6.67 12.34 0.94
C GLY A 123 -5.79 13.12 -0.05
N THR A 124 -4.71 12.52 -0.57
CA THR A 124 -3.89 13.15 -1.62
C THR A 124 -4.77 13.47 -2.85
N PRO A 125 -4.75 14.72 -3.37
CA PRO A 125 -5.50 15.09 -4.56
C PRO A 125 -5.16 14.19 -5.76
N GLY A 126 -6.21 13.76 -6.49
CA GLY A 126 -6.07 12.81 -7.60
C GLY A 126 -6.13 11.35 -7.18
N PHE A 127 -6.27 11.05 -5.88
CA PHE A 127 -6.58 9.71 -5.39
C PHE A 127 -8.08 9.61 -5.11
N THR A 128 -8.77 8.65 -5.74
CA THR A 128 -10.22 8.49 -5.61
C THR A 128 -10.59 7.00 -5.47
N VAL A 129 -11.46 6.69 -4.51
CA VAL A 129 -12.13 5.38 -4.43
C VAL A 129 -13.30 5.39 -5.38
N THR A 130 -13.26 4.56 -6.43
CA THR A 130 -14.28 4.57 -7.50
C THR A 130 -15.39 3.57 -7.27
N ARG A 131 -15.09 2.44 -6.63
CA ARG A 131 -16.06 1.37 -6.41
C ARG A 131 -15.76 0.57 -5.17
N VAL A 132 -16.80 0.19 -4.44
CA VAL A 132 -16.75 -0.84 -3.39
C VAL A 132 -17.18 -2.18 -4.01
N ILE A 133 -16.34 -3.20 -3.86
CA ILE A 133 -16.55 -4.54 -4.41
C ILE A 133 -17.32 -5.37 -3.40
N GLN A 134 -18.47 -5.91 -3.81
CA GLN A 134 -19.26 -6.83 -2.99
C GLN A 134 -18.56 -8.19 -2.88
N LYS A 135 -18.53 -8.75 -1.66
CA LYS A 135 -17.81 -9.98 -1.35
C LYS A 135 -18.72 -11.02 -0.74
N LEU A 136 -18.43 -12.29 -0.97
CA LEU A 136 -19.08 -13.41 -0.29
C LEU A 136 -18.67 -13.53 1.18
N GLY A 137 -17.40 -13.24 1.48
CA GLY A 137 -16.80 -13.26 2.83
C GLY A 137 -15.97 -12.01 3.12
N PHE A 138 -15.30 -11.97 4.27
CA PHE A 138 -14.48 -10.84 4.71
C PHE A 138 -15.22 -9.49 4.68
N ARG A 139 -16.49 -9.48 5.11
CA ARG A 139 -17.38 -8.32 4.99
C ARG A 139 -17.08 -7.21 6.01
N GLY A 140 -16.22 -7.48 7.00
CA GLY A 140 -15.85 -6.53 8.05
C GLY A 140 -14.96 -5.39 7.59
N HIS A 141 -14.42 -5.42 6.36
CA HIS A 141 -13.72 -4.30 5.75
C HIS A 141 -14.10 -4.16 4.28
N LYS A 142 -13.94 -2.96 3.75
CA LYS A 142 -14.23 -2.68 2.34
C LYS A 142 -13.08 -3.20 1.45
N LEU A 143 -13.45 -3.76 0.32
CA LEU A 143 -12.56 -4.07 -0.79
C LEU A 143 -12.96 -3.16 -1.94
N THR A 144 -12.00 -2.46 -2.53
CA THR A 144 -12.33 -1.36 -3.44
C THR A 144 -11.50 -1.37 -4.70
N GLU A 145 -11.97 -0.55 -5.64
CA GLU A 145 -11.19 -0.07 -6.77
C GLU A 145 -10.85 1.40 -6.53
N ILE A 146 -9.62 1.78 -6.86
CA ILE A 146 -9.14 3.16 -6.75
C ILE A 146 -8.63 3.64 -8.09
N ARG A 147 -8.72 4.95 -8.31
CA ARG A 147 -8.19 5.65 -9.47
C ARG A 147 -7.20 6.72 -9.03
N LEU A 148 -6.11 6.76 -9.76
CA LEU A 148 -5.09 7.79 -9.66
C LEU A 148 -5.16 8.63 -10.93
N GLU A 149 -5.46 9.92 -10.79
CA GLU A 149 -5.54 10.89 -11.89
C GLU A 149 -4.71 12.12 -11.54
N ASN A 150 -3.57 12.25 -12.22
CA ASN A 150 -2.59 13.31 -11.93
C ASN A 150 -2.27 13.41 -10.43
N CYS A 151 -2.24 12.26 -9.76
CA CYS A 151 -1.97 12.17 -8.33
C CYS A 151 -0.50 12.52 -8.08
N LYS A 152 -0.26 13.66 -7.43
CA LYS A 152 1.08 14.18 -7.18
C LYS A 152 1.62 13.66 -5.86
N VAL A 153 2.73 12.96 -5.92
CA VAL A 153 3.41 12.36 -4.76
C VAL A 153 4.81 12.93 -4.67
N ALA A 154 5.20 13.43 -3.52
CA ALA A 154 6.54 13.97 -3.31
C ALA A 154 7.60 12.89 -3.62
N ARG A 155 8.70 13.28 -4.25
CA ARG A 155 9.80 12.38 -4.60
C ARG A 155 10.33 11.62 -3.39
N GLU A 156 10.37 12.26 -2.26
CA GLU A 156 10.80 11.70 -0.97
C GLU A 156 9.86 10.62 -0.41
N ASN A 157 8.68 10.44 -0.99
CA ASN A 157 7.75 9.36 -0.63
C ASN A 157 7.93 8.10 -1.51
N LEU A 158 8.92 8.08 -2.40
CA LEU A 158 9.40 6.85 -3.02
C LEU A 158 9.99 5.95 -1.92
N LEU A 159 9.46 4.75 -1.78
CA LEU A 159 9.98 3.77 -0.81
C LEU A 159 11.09 2.94 -1.46
N GLY A 160 12.28 2.99 -0.89
CA GLY A 160 13.44 2.28 -1.39
C GLY A 160 14.00 2.88 -2.68
N GLU A 161 14.52 2.01 -3.56
CA GLU A 161 15.16 2.42 -4.81
C GLU A 161 14.16 2.42 -5.97
N ASP A 162 14.27 3.42 -6.87
CA ASP A 162 13.47 3.52 -8.08
C ASP A 162 13.71 2.33 -9.01
N GLY A 163 12.63 1.69 -9.44
CA GLY A 163 12.65 0.49 -10.29
C GLY A 163 12.71 -0.85 -9.54
N ARG A 164 12.84 -0.83 -8.20
CA ARG A 164 12.96 -2.05 -7.38
C ARG A 164 11.73 -2.34 -6.50
N GLY A 165 10.62 -1.71 -6.77
CA GLY A 165 9.41 -1.86 -5.93
C GLY A 165 8.92 -3.29 -5.76
N LEU A 166 9.05 -4.15 -6.77
CA LEU A 166 8.63 -5.56 -6.65
C LEU A 166 9.53 -6.40 -5.72
N ASP A 167 10.73 -5.94 -5.41
CA ASP A 167 11.59 -6.60 -4.42
C ASP A 167 11.03 -6.38 -3.00
N TYR A 168 10.10 -5.43 -2.85
CA TYR A 168 9.49 -4.99 -1.59
C TYR A 168 8.03 -5.46 -1.43
N ALA A 169 7.47 -6.19 -2.44
CA ALA A 169 6.08 -6.64 -2.49
C ALA A 169 5.84 -8.01 -1.83
#